data_8f335f0e523e3e530c18213ecbb05814
#
_entry.id   8f335f0e523e3e530c18213ecbb05814
#
_cell.length_a   1.000
_cell.length_b   1.000
_cell.length_c   1.000
_cell.angle_alpha   90.00
_cell.angle_beta   90.00
_cell.angle_gamma   90.00
#
_symmetry.space_group_name_H-M   'P 1'
#
loop_
_entity.id
_entity.type
_entity.pdbx_description
1 polymer ?
#
loop_
_entity_poly.entity_id
_entity_poly.type
_entity_poly.pdbx_seq_one_letter_code
_entity_poly.pdbx_strand_id
1 'polypeptide(L)' 'MEIKAIKTEEDHNQALRRLEEIFHAPINSKEGDEAEILSILIEKYEDEYYPIE' A
#
# COMPACT_ATOMS: atom_id res chain seq x y z
N MET A 1 4.33 12.50 5.65
CA MET A 1 3.97 11.21 5.07
C MET A 1 4.13 11.28 3.57
N GLU A 2 4.99 10.45 3.02
CA GLU A 2 5.22 10.42 1.58
C GLU A 2 4.61 9.16 0.99
N ILE A 3 3.62 9.34 0.17
CA ILE A 3 2.96 8.20 -0.48
C ILE A 3 3.08 8.39 -1.98
N LYS A 4 3.68 7.40 -2.63
CA LYS A 4 3.88 7.43 -4.07
C LYS A 4 2.88 6.50 -4.74
N ALA A 5 2.41 6.90 -5.91
CA ALA A 5 1.61 6.01 -6.72
C ALA A 5 2.42 4.78 -7.12
N ILE A 6 1.77 3.65 -7.16
CA ILE A 6 2.43 2.40 -7.54
C ILE A 6 2.32 2.26 -9.05
N LYS A 7 3.47 2.31 -9.72
CA LYS A 7 3.52 2.24 -11.18
C LYS A 7 4.31 1.05 -11.70
N THR A 8 5.18 0.50 -10.87
CA THR A 8 6.03 -0.63 -11.26
C THR A 8 5.93 -1.72 -10.22
N GLU A 9 6.42 -2.90 -10.58
CA GLU A 9 6.45 -4.01 -9.65
C GLU A 9 7.35 -3.71 -8.45
N GLU A 10 8.43 -2.98 -8.68
CA GLU A 10 9.31 -2.57 -7.60
C GLU A 10 8.59 -1.66 -6.63
N ASP A 11 7.82 -0.70 -7.15
CA ASP A 11 7.00 0.18 -6.31
C ASP A 11 6.00 -0.63 -5.50
N HIS A 12 5.41 -1.62 -6.13
CA HIS A 12 4.46 -2.51 -5.47
C HIS A 12 5.11 -3.26 -4.32
N ASN A 13 6.30 -3.80 -4.55
CA ASN A 13 7.04 -4.53 -3.52
C ASN A 13 7.42 -3.63 -2.35
N GLN A 14 7.84 -2.39 -2.63
CA GLN A 14 8.18 -1.44 -1.59
C GLN A 14 6.95 -1.07 -0.77
N ALA A 15 5.82 -0.89 -1.43
CA ALA A 15 4.58 -0.57 -0.74
C ALA A 15 4.16 -1.72 0.17
N LEU A 16 4.30 -2.95 -0.28
CA LEU A 16 3.98 -4.10 0.54
C LEU A 16 4.85 -4.17 1.78
N ARG A 17 6.15 -3.91 1.62
CA ARG A 17 7.07 -3.90 2.75
C ARG A 17 6.70 -2.83 3.77
N ARG A 18 6.39 -1.64 3.27
CA ARG A 18 6.00 -0.55 4.16
C ARG A 18 4.71 -0.89 4.88
N LEU A 19 3.76 -1.45 4.17
CA LEU A 19 2.50 -1.84 4.78
C LEU A 19 2.71 -2.85 5.91
N GLU A 20 3.59 -3.83 5.70
CA GLU A 20 3.91 -4.79 6.73
C GLU A 20 4.51 -4.14 7.97
N GLU A 21 5.37 -3.14 7.77
CA GLU A 21 6.00 -2.42 8.87
C GLU A 21 4.99 -1.68 9.72
N ILE A 22 3.97 -1.11 9.10
CA ILE A 22 3.02 -0.26 9.81
C ILE A 22 1.66 -0.92 10.01
N PHE A 23 1.56 -2.19 9.66
CA PHE A 23 0.29 -2.93 9.74
C PHE A 23 -0.28 -2.97 11.16
N HIS A 24 0.59 -2.95 12.15
CA HIS A 24 0.17 -3.02 13.56
C HIS A 24 -0.12 -1.66 14.17
N ALA A 25 0.01 -0.60 13.39
CA ALA A 25 -0.20 0.75 13.92
C ALA A 25 -1.67 0.96 14.31
N PRO A 26 -1.94 1.77 15.33
CA PRO A 26 -3.31 2.09 15.70
C PRO A 26 -4.06 2.79 14.58
N ILE A 27 -5.36 2.56 14.49
CA ILE A 27 -6.17 3.11 13.42
C ILE A 27 -6.10 4.63 13.32
N ASN A 28 -6.00 5.30 14.45
CA ASN A 28 -6.01 6.77 14.48
C ASN A 28 -4.62 7.38 14.46
N SER A 29 -3.59 6.60 14.14
CA SER A 29 -2.23 7.11 14.05
C SER A 29 -1.91 7.50 12.61
N LYS A 30 -0.80 8.25 12.45
CA LYS A 30 -0.32 8.60 11.11
C LYS A 30 0.02 7.35 10.32
N GLU A 31 0.64 6.39 10.97
CA GLU A 31 1.00 5.13 10.34
C GLU A 31 -0.24 4.33 9.96
N GLY A 32 -1.28 4.39 10.78
CA GLY A 32 -2.55 3.74 10.45
C GLY A 32 -3.18 4.34 9.20
N ASP A 33 -3.15 5.67 9.07
CA ASP A 33 -3.66 6.35 7.89
C ASP A 33 -2.82 5.96 6.66
N GLU A 34 -1.52 5.92 6.81
CA GLU A 34 -0.64 5.52 5.72
C GLU A 34 -0.93 4.09 5.28
N ALA A 35 -1.14 3.19 6.23
CA ALA A 35 -1.45 1.80 5.92
C ALA A 35 -2.74 1.69 5.12
N GLU A 36 -3.74 2.48 5.48
CA GLU A 36 -5.00 2.49 4.76
C GLU A 36 -4.82 2.94 3.31
N ILE A 37 -4.09 4.03 3.12
CA ILE A 37 -3.85 4.54 1.77
C ILE A 37 -3.01 3.57 0.96
N LEU A 38 -1.98 3.00 1.58
CA LEU A 38 -1.13 2.01 0.89
C LEU A 38 -1.93 0.80 0.45
N SER A 39 -2.83 0.32 1.29
CA SER A 39 -3.64 -0.84 0.93
C SER A 39 -4.53 -0.54 -0.27
N ILE A 40 -5.08 0.67 -0.34
CA ILE A 40 -5.89 1.08 -1.48
C ILE A 40 -5.06 1.14 -2.76
N LEU A 41 -3.87 1.71 -2.67
CA LEU A 41 -2.98 1.82 -3.83
C LEU A 41 -2.51 0.45 -4.30
N ILE A 42 -2.18 -0.43 -3.37
CA ILE A 42 -1.76 -1.78 -3.69
C ILE A 42 -2.89 -2.54 -4.37
N GLU A 43 -4.09 -2.42 -3.82
CA GLU A 43 -5.26 -3.08 -4.37
C GLU A 43 -5.54 -2.60 -5.80
N LYS A 44 -5.44 -1.29 -6.02
CA LYS A 44 -5.66 -0.73 -7.33
C LYS A 44 -4.63 -1.22 -8.34
N TYR A 45 -3.37 -1.28 -7.93
CA TYR A 45 -2.31 -1.81 -8.80
C TYR A 45 -2.56 -3.26 -9.15
N GLU A 46 -2.93 -4.07 -8.16
CA GLU A 46 -3.17 -5.48 -8.37
C GLU A 46 -4.37 -5.71 -9.28
N ASP A 47 -5.41 -4.91 -9.12
CA ASP A 47 -6.59 -5.00 -10.00
C ASP A 47 -6.23 -4.72 -11.45
N GLU A 48 -5.30 -3.79 -11.65
CA GLU A 48 -4.93 -3.37 -12.99
C GLU A 48 -3.95 -4.32 -13.66
N TYR A 49 -2.99 -4.82 -12.90
CA TYR A 49 -1.91 -5.65 -13.46
C TYR A 49 -2.05 -7.14 -13.16
N TYR A 50 -2.84 -7.49 -12.17
CA TYR A 50 -3.10 -8.89 -11.81
C TYR A 50 -4.59 -9.10 -11.64
N PRO A 51 -5.37 -8.92 -12.71
CA PRO A 51 -6.82 -9.04 -12.60
C PRO A 51 -7.23 -10.45 -12.20
N ILE A 52 -8.21 -10.53 -11.32
CA ILE A 52 -8.79 -11.79 -10.90
C ILE A 52 -10.03 -12.02 -11.75
N GLU A 53 -10.07 -13.14 -12.42
CA GLU A 53 -11.24 -13.49 -13.20
C GLU A 53 -12.17 -14.39 -12.43
#